data_f90cba2c36b4c02d80409ecdac7d9ca8
#
_entry.id   f90cba2c36b4c02d80409ecdac7d9ca8
#
_cell.length_a   1.000
_cell.length_b   1.000
_cell.length_c   1.000
_cell.angle_alpha   90.00
_cell.angle_beta   90.00
_cell.angle_gamma   90.00
#
_symmetry.space_group_name_H-M   'P 1'
#
loop_
_entity.id
_entity.type
_entity.pdbx_description
1 polymer ?
#
loop_
_entity_poly.entity_id
_entity_poly.type
_entity_poly.pdbx_seq_one_letter_code
_entity_poly.pdbx_strand_id
1 'polypeptide(L)'
;MPTRKETFMTFALSRLEFPSKEDLFENLFLAAIIDSYRRIGKSSILEEEIRDMFIADFEQANPMTRDLIKDKILILNWERWINAPGDKKTRADISLAISGFEFIIECKRLKSADSKYIDEGIKRFVQLKYAESDSYAGMMGFVIGGDIGRIVETLKVKIKDFHYTAGLESLLEKNCVNWKHSFQSKHNRDNDTPIHLFHLFFDFIQPG
;
A
#
# COMPACT_ATOMS: atom_id res chain seq x y z
N MET A 1 21.79 -7.92 -20.39
CA MET A 1 21.46 -6.50 -20.65
C MET A 1 20.22 -6.17 -19.83
N PRO A 2 20.15 -4.99 -19.20
CA PRO A 2 18.94 -4.60 -18.48
C PRO A 2 17.74 -4.52 -19.43
N THR A 3 16.56 -4.88 -18.94
CA THR A 3 15.33 -4.72 -19.68
C THR A 3 15.00 -3.22 -19.85
N ARG A 4 14.11 -2.91 -20.80
CA ARG A 4 13.65 -1.51 -20.98
C ARG A 4 13.03 -0.95 -19.70
N LYS A 5 12.28 -1.77 -18.96
CA LYS A 5 11.70 -1.39 -17.66
C LYS A 5 12.79 -1.04 -16.64
N GLU A 6 13.81 -1.86 -16.51
CA GLU A 6 14.94 -1.61 -15.58
C GLU A 6 15.72 -0.34 -15.95
N THR A 7 15.89 -0.04 -17.23
CA THR A 7 16.54 1.18 -17.69
C THR A 7 15.75 2.42 -17.29
N PHE A 8 14.42 2.43 -17.51
CA PHE A 8 13.55 3.54 -17.09
C PHE A 8 13.51 3.70 -15.57
N MET A 9 13.51 2.58 -14.86
CA MET A 9 13.53 2.53 -13.41
C MET A 9 14.80 3.20 -12.85
N THR A 10 15.98 2.80 -13.36
CA THR A 10 17.25 3.37 -12.94
C THR A 10 17.31 4.88 -13.22
N PHE A 11 16.81 5.31 -14.37
CA PHE A 11 16.72 6.73 -14.70
C PHE A 11 15.81 7.49 -13.73
N ALA A 12 14.62 6.96 -13.42
CA ALA A 12 13.68 7.58 -12.49
C ALA A 12 14.26 7.71 -11.08
N LEU A 13 14.90 6.65 -10.57
CA LEU A 13 15.57 6.67 -9.26
C LEU A 13 16.66 7.75 -9.20
N SER A 14 17.53 7.78 -10.21
CA SER A 14 18.60 8.78 -10.30
C SER A 14 18.05 10.21 -10.38
N ARG A 15 16.97 10.42 -11.13
CA ARG A 15 16.35 11.74 -11.32
C ARG A 15 15.69 12.27 -10.05
N LEU A 16 15.15 11.37 -9.23
CA LEU A 16 14.50 11.66 -7.96
C LEU A 16 15.44 11.52 -6.75
N GLU A 17 16.73 11.22 -7.01
CA GLU A 17 17.78 11.09 -5.98
C GLU A 17 17.52 9.97 -4.96
N PHE A 18 16.86 8.88 -5.37
CA PHE A 18 16.68 7.70 -4.52
C PHE A 18 17.71 6.61 -4.86
N PRO A 19 18.42 6.07 -3.86
CA PRO A 19 19.44 5.06 -4.08
C PRO A 19 18.88 3.70 -4.48
N SER A 20 17.63 3.40 -4.12
CA SER A 20 16.98 2.14 -4.38
C SER A 20 15.46 2.29 -4.56
N LYS A 21 14.85 1.24 -5.08
CA LYS A 21 13.40 1.11 -5.19
C LYS A 21 12.71 1.10 -3.82
N GLU A 22 13.29 0.40 -2.86
CA GLU A 22 12.79 0.36 -1.48
C GLU A 22 12.82 1.74 -0.86
N ASP A 23 13.91 2.46 -1.05
CA ASP A 23 14.09 3.81 -0.54
C ASP A 23 13.06 4.78 -1.14
N LEU A 24 12.80 4.69 -2.45
CA LEU A 24 11.72 5.44 -3.10
C LEU A 24 10.37 5.13 -2.45
N PHE A 25 10.04 3.85 -2.23
CA PHE A 25 8.76 3.48 -1.64
C PHE A 25 8.64 3.93 -0.20
N GLU A 26 9.67 3.72 0.62
CA GLU A 26 9.65 4.14 2.03
C GLU A 26 9.63 5.67 2.15
N ASN A 27 10.54 6.38 1.49
CA ASN A 27 10.78 7.80 1.73
C ASN A 27 9.98 8.75 0.83
N LEU A 28 9.30 8.24 -0.20
CA LEU A 28 8.34 9.04 -0.96
C LEU A 28 6.92 8.55 -0.71
N PHE A 29 6.57 7.31 -1.06
CA PHE A 29 5.17 6.89 -1.06
C PHE A 29 4.62 6.67 0.34
N LEU A 30 5.31 5.89 1.18
CA LEU A 30 4.83 5.65 2.55
C LEU A 30 4.94 6.92 3.40
N ALA A 31 6.00 7.69 3.23
CA ALA A 31 6.16 8.97 3.92
C ALA A 31 5.03 9.95 3.54
N ALA A 32 4.68 10.04 2.24
CA ALA A 32 3.56 10.87 1.77
C ALA A 32 2.21 10.41 2.35
N ILE A 33 1.96 9.09 2.42
CA ILE A 33 0.74 8.54 3.03
C ILE A 33 0.64 8.93 4.50
N ILE A 34 1.72 8.77 5.27
CA ILE A 34 1.76 9.12 6.69
C ILE A 34 1.58 10.63 6.89
N ASP A 35 2.21 11.42 6.05
CA ASP A 35 2.12 12.87 6.11
C ASP A 35 0.72 13.36 5.74
N SER A 36 0.06 12.76 4.74
CA SER A 36 -1.35 13.00 4.44
C SER A 36 -2.26 12.67 5.62
N TYR A 37 -2.09 11.51 6.26
CA TYR A 37 -2.88 11.16 7.45
C TYR A 37 -2.82 12.22 8.55
N ARG A 38 -1.69 12.91 8.71
CA ARG A 38 -1.54 13.97 9.72
C ARG A 38 -2.32 15.24 9.39
N ARG A 39 -2.65 15.47 8.10
CA ARG A 39 -3.37 16.66 7.63
C ARG A 39 -4.86 16.43 7.43
N ILE A 40 -5.25 15.24 6.95
CA ILE A 40 -6.66 14.96 6.66
C ILE A 40 -7.49 14.91 7.94
N GLY A 41 -8.74 15.33 7.83
CA GLY A 41 -9.72 15.22 8.90
C GLY A 41 -10.09 13.76 9.21
N LYS A 42 -10.58 13.53 10.41
CA LYS A 42 -11.04 12.20 10.84
C LYS A 42 -12.57 12.17 10.93
N SER A 43 -13.25 12.78 9.96
CA SER A 43 -14.71 12.99 9.99
C SER A 43 -15.52 11.83 9.45
N SER A 44 -14.90 10.87 8.79
CA SER A 44 -15.59 9.72 8.20
C SER A 44 -15.14 8.39 8.78
N ILE A 45 -16.05 7.41 8.69
CA ILE A 45 -15.83 6.00 8.97
C ILE A 45 -16.06 5.12 7.72
N LEU A 46 -16.38 5.72 6.58
CA LEU A 46 -16.58 5.02 5.32
C LEU A 46 -15.24 4.87 4.59
N GLU A 47 -14.92 3.68 4.12
CA GLU A 47 -13.65 3.37 3.47
C GLU A 47 -13.38 4.26 2.25
N GLU A 48 -14.41 4.43 1.42
CA GLU A 48 -14.32 5.26 0.21
C GLU A 48 -14.06 6.73 0.55
N GLU A 49 -14.76 7.30 1.51
CA GLU A 49 -14.57 8.70 1.90
C GLU A 49 -13.20 8.94 2.53
N ILE A 50 -12.71 7.99 3.36
CA ILE A 50 -11.36 8.08 3.93
C ILE A 50 -10.32 8.01 2.81
N ARG A 51 -10.45 7.08 1.89
CA ARG A 51 -9.57 6.97 0.72
C ARG A 51 -9.56 8.26 -0.09
N ASP A 52 -10.72 8.83 -0.37
CA ASP A 52 -10.87 10.05 -1.16
C ASP A 52 -10.25 11.27 -0.47
N MET A 53 -10.25 11.33 0.88
CA MET A 53 -9.49 12.34 1.62
C MET A 53 -7.97 12.22 1.38
N PHE A 54 -7.41 11.00 1.35
CA PHE A 54 -6.00 10.81 1.01
C PHE A 54 -5.70 11.26 -0.42
N ILE A 55 -6.55 10.89 -1.38
CA ILE A 55 -6.41 11.25 -2.79
C ILE A 55 -6.40 12.77 -2.96
N ALA A 56 -7.38 13.46 -2.37
CA ALA A 56 -7.47 14.91 -2.41
C ALA A 56 -6.24 15.59 -1.79
N ASP A 57 -5.71 15.05 -0.68
CA ASP A 57 -4.50 15.60 -0.05
C ASP A 57 -3.26 15.38 -0.92
N PHE A 58 -3.10 14.21 -1.54
CA PHE A 58 -1.99 13.93 -2.46
C PHE A 58 -1.94 14.93 -3.62
N GLU A 59 -3.09 15.29 -4.18
CA GLU A 59 -3.18 16.21 -5.32
C GLU A 59 -3.04 17.68 -4.92
N GLN A 60 -3.52 18.07 -3.74
CA GLN A 60 -3.72 19.48 -3.42
C GLN A 60 -2.78 20.02 -2.35
N ALA A 61 -2.48 19.24 -1.32
CA ALA A 61 -1.83 19.75 -0.12
C ALA A 61 -0.53 19.04 0.24
N ASN A 62 -0.34 17.77 -0.14
CA ASN A 62 0.85 17.01 0.23
C ASN A 62 2.10 17.57 -0.47
N PRO A 63 3.09 18.11 0.27
CA PRO A 63 4.28 18.72 -0.33
C PRO A 63 5.17 17.72 -1.07
N MET A 64 5.05 16.42 -0.77
CA MET A 64 5.87 15.36 -1.39
C MET A 64 5.29 14.89 -2.72
N THR A 65 3.97 15.02 -2.94
CA THR A 65 3.30 14.45 -4.12
C THR A 65 2.66 15.49 -5.03
N ARG A 66 2.13 16.59 -4.49
CA ARG A 66 1.38 17.60 -5.23
C ARG A 66 2.10 18.10 -6.48
N ASP A 67 3.33 18.54 -6.31
CA ASP A 67 4.09 19.13 -7.43
C ASP A 67 4.53 18.04 -8.41
N LEU A 68 4.87 16.83 -7.93
CA LEU A 68 5.18 15.69 -8.80
C LEU A 68 3.97 15.25 -9.63
N ILE A 69 2.76 15.29 -9.06
CA ILE A 69 1.52 14.98 -9.77
C ILE A 69 1.22 16.07 -10.81
N LYS A 70 1.32 17.34 -10.43
CA LYS A 70 1.13 18.48 -11.33
C LYS A 70 2.06 18.44 -12.53
N ASP A 71 3.33 18.09 -12.31
CA ASP A 71 4.35 17.99 -13.33
C ASP A 71 4.32 16.64 -14.10
N LYS A 72 3.35 15.77 -13.80
CA LYS A 72 3.17 14.45 -14.41
C LYS A 72 4.38 13.52 -14.24
N ILE A 73 5.18 13.74 -13.22
CA ILE A 73 6.27 12.85 -12.80
C ILE A 73 5.69 11.67 -12.02
N LEU A 74 4.75 11.95 -11.09
CA LEU A 74 3.96 10.98 -10.35
C LEU A 74 2.54 10.94 -10.94
N ILE A 75 2.09 9.74 -11.28
CA ILE A 75 0.73 9.49 -11.73
C ILE A 75 -0.03 8.86 -10.57
N LEU A 76 -1.06 9.55 -10.10
CA LEU A 76 -2.01 9.06 -9.12
C LEU A 76 -3.23 8.50 -9.85
N ASN A 77 -3.58 7.25 -9.56
CA ASN A 77 -4.83 6.65 -10.01
C ASN A 77 -5.57 6.09 -8.80
N TRP A 78 -6.90 6.10 -8.88
CA TRP A 78 -7.78 5.48 -7.89
C TRP A 78 -8.91 4.75 -8.59
N GLU A 79 -9.43 3.73 -7.91
CA GLU A 79 -10.49 2.86 -8.46
C GLU A 79 -10.18 2.33 -9.88
N ARG A 80 -8.89 2.18 -10.18
CA ARG A 80 -8.43 1.74 -11.49
C ARG A 80 -8.75 0.26 -11.70
N TRP A 81 -9.41 -0.04 -12.80
CA TRP A 81 -9.59 -1.41 -13.25
C TRP A 81 -8.27 -2.02 -13.72
N ILE A 82 -7.92 -3.15 -13.16
CA ILE A 82 -6.74 -3.94 -13.52
C ILE A 82 -7.23 -5.24 -14.16
N ASN A 83 -6.65 -5.59 -15.30
CA ASN A 83 -6.89 -6.89 -15.90
C ASN A 83 -6.08 -7.94 -15.13
N ALA A 84 -6.77 -8.84 -14.43
CA ALA A 84 -6.15 -9.95 -13.73
C ALA A 84 -6.13 -11.19 -14.64
N PRO A 85 -5.23 -12.17 -14.39
CA PRO A 85 -5.20 -13.43 -15.11
C PRO A 85 -6.59 -14.10 -15.15
N GLY A 86 -6.99 -14.62 -16.33
CA GLY A 86 -8.28 -15.29 -16.53
C GLY A 86 -9.45 -14.32 -16.76
N ASP A 87 -9.23 -13.19 -17.45
CA ASP A 87 -10.24 -12.18 -17.84
C ASP A 87 -11.06 -11.58 -16.67
N LYS A 88 -10.59 -11.74 -15.45
CA LYS A 88 -11.21 -11.12 -14.29
C LYS A 88 -10.72 -9.68 -14.15
N LYS A 89 -11.65 -8.75 -14.15
CA LYS A 89 -11.35 -7.36 -13.80
C LYS A 89 -11.34 -7.23 -12.28
N THR A 90 -10.32 -6.58 -11.74
CA THR A 90 -10.24 -6.19 -10.35
C THR A 90 -9.93 -4.70 -10.25
N ARG A 91 -10.30 -4.06 -9.15
CA ARG A 91 -10.16 -2.62 -8.99
C ARG A 91 -9.21 -2.36 -7.83
N ALA A 92 -8.10 -1.69 -8.12
CA ALA A 92 -7.18 -1.20 -7.09
C ALA A 92 -7.72 0.08 -6.45
N ASP A 93 -7.59 0.22 -5.15
CA ASP A 93 -8.10 1.39 -4.44
C ASP A 93 -7.27 2.64 -4.76
N ILE A 94 -5.95 2.56 -4.64
CA ILE A 94 -5.01 3.65 -4.98
C ILE A 94 -3.82 3.04 -5.72
N SER A 95 -3.29 3.77 -6.71
CA SER A 95 -2.02 3.44 -7.35
C SER A 95 -1.18 4.72 -7.53
N LEU A 96 0.08 4.65 -7.11
CA LEU A 96 1.10 5.67 -7.30
C LEU A 96 2.13 5.15 -8.30
N ALA A 97 2.22 5.76 -9.47
CA ALA A 97 3.12 5.31 -10.53
C ALA A 97 4.12 6.39 -10.94
N ILE A 98 5.38 5.97 -11.02
CA ILE A 98 6.49 6.74 -11.61
C ILE A 98 7.11 5.86 -12.68
N SER A 99 7.70 6.44 -13.71
CA SER A 99 8.26 5.70 -14.86
C SER A 99 8.98 4.40 -14.48
N GLY A 100 8.40 3.27 -14.84
CA GLY A 100 8.91 1.93 -14.54
C GLY A 100 8.47 1.32 -13.21
N PHE A 101 7.75 2.05 -12.36
CA PHE A 101 7.22 1.58 -11.07
C PHE A 101 5.73 1.81 -10.96
N GLU A 102 5.04 0.91 -10.33
CA GLU A 102 3.69 1.12 -9.83
C GLU A 102 3.58 0.58 -8.41
N PHE A 103 3.13 1.41 -7.47
CA PHE A 103 2.87 1.04 -6.10
C PHE A 103 1.37 1.01 -5.87
N ILE A 104 0.82 -0.20 -5.87
CA ILE A 104 -0.61 -0.43 -5.64
C ILE A 104 -0.87 -0.54 -4.16
N ILE A 105 -1.93 0.12 -3.71
CA ILE A 105 -2.37 0.14 -2.32
C ILE A 105 -3.80 -0.37 -2.26
N GLU A 106 -4.04 -1.34 -1.40
CA GLU A 106 -5.36 -1.84 -1.03
C GLU A 106 -5.76 -1.26 0.32
N CYS A 107 -6.96 -0.72 0.42
CA CYS A 107 -7.51 -0.14 1.63
C CYS A 107 -8.49 -1.09 2.31
N LYS A 108 -8.51 -1.14 3.62
CA LYS A 108 -9.47 -1.93 4.39
C LYS A 108 -9.91 -1.19 5.65
N ARG A 109 -11.20 -1.10 5.83
CA ARG A 109 -11.81 -0.59 7.05
C ARG A 109 -11.84 -1.67 8.13
N LEU A 110 -11.41 -1.33 9.36
CA LEU A 110 -11.23 -2.27 10.45
C LEU A 110 -11.94 -1.80 11.73
N LYS A 111 -12.79 -2.66 12.29
CA LYS A 111 -13.30 -2.55 13.67
C LYS A 111 -12.62 -3.56 14.61
N SER A 112 -12.01 -4.57 14.03
CA SER A 112 -11.27 -5.63 14.70
C SER A 112 -10.27 -6.21 13.70
N ALA A 113 -9.44 -7.17 14.12
CA ALA A 113 -8.58 -7.92 13.22
C ALA A 113 -9.42 -8.87 12.34
N ASP A 114 -10.12 -8.33 11.35
CA ASP A 114 -11.00 -9.06 10.44
C ASP A 114 -10.19 -9.90 9.45
N SER A 115 -10.67 -11.12 9.15
CA SER A 115 -10.05 -12.00 8.15
C SER A 115 -10.08 -11.41 6.74
N LYS A 116 -11.03 -10.51 6.44
CA LYS A 116 -11.11 -9.80 5.15
C LYS A 116 -9.84 -9.04 4.79
N TYR A 117 -9.11 -8.55 5.79
CA TYR A 117 -7.82 -7.91 5.56
C TYR A 117 -6.84 -8.86 4.84
N ILE A 118 -6.89 -10.15 5.17
CA ILE A 118 -6.07 -11.20 4.56
C ILE A 118 -6.75 -11.73 3.30
N ASP A 119 -8.00 -12.19 3.42
CA ASP A 119 -8.71 -12.92 2.36
C ASP A 119 -9.06 -12.05 1.15
N GLU A 120 -9.39 -10.78 1.38
CA GLU A 120 -9.76 -9.83 0.33
C GLU A 120 -8.67 -8.79 0.05
N GLY A 121 -7.67 -8.66 0.92
CA GLY A 121 -6.52 -7.77 0.77
C GLY A 121 -5.27 -8.51 0.32
N ILE A 122 -4.52 -9.10 1.26
CA ILE A 122 -3.23 -9.77 0.98
C ILE A 122 -3.36 -10.80 -0.15
N LYS A 123 -4.40 -11.60 -0.13
CA LYS A 123 -4.65 -12.65 -1.14
C LYS A 123 -4.72 -12.13 -2.57
N ARG A 124 -5.16 -10.89 -2.81
CA ARG A 124 -5.19 -10.29 -4.14
C ARG A 124 -3.79 -10.11 -4.72
N PHE A 125 -2.82 -9.74 -3.88
CA PHE A 125 -1.43 -9.61 -4.27
C PHE A 125 -0.77 -10.97 -4.50
N VAL A 126 -1.02 -11.94 -3.64
CA VAL A 126 -0.48 -13.29 -3.76
C VAL A 126 -1.00 -13.99 -5.02
N GLN A 127 -2.27 -13.81 -5.34
CA GLN A 127 -2.92 -14.38 -6.53
C GLN A 127 -2.68 -13.56 -7.82
N LEU A 128 -1.73 -12.65 -7.83
CA LEU A 128 -1.40 -11.82 -9.00
C LEU A 128 -2.57 -10.99 -9.56
N LYS A 129 -3.59 -10.74 -8.75
CA LYS A 129 -4.69 -9.83 -9.15
C LYS A 129 -4.24 -8.38 -9.14
N TYR A 130 -3.21 -8.08 -8.34
CA TYR A 130 -2.56 -6.77 -8.21
C TYR A 130 -1.06 -6.91 -8.31
N ALA A 131 -0.39 -5.84 -8.75
CA ALA A 131 1.06 -5.70 -8.75
C ALA A 131 1.80 -6.86 -9.45
N GLU A 132 1.24 -7.43 -10.51
CA GLU A 132 1.82 -8.58 -11.24
C GLU A 132 3.28 -8.35 -11.62
N SER A 133 3.60 -7.14 -12.07
CA SER A 133 4.94 -6.76 -12.54
C SER A 133 5.82 -6.10 -11.46
N ASP A 134 5.31 -5.88 -10.24
CA ASP A 134 6.02 -5.20 -9.18
C ASP A 134 6.21 -6.08 -7.95
N SER A 135 7.33 -5.89 -7.26
CA SER A 135 7.70 -6.69 -6.09
C SER A 135 7.30 -6.02 -4.76
N TYR A 136 6.66 -4.85 -4.83
CA TYR A 136 6.26 -4.06 -3.66
C TYR A 136 4.84 -3.55 -3.81
N ALA A 137 4.08 -3.55 -2.72
CA ALA A 137 2.74 -3.00 -2.65
C ALA A 137 2.40 -2.56 -1.23
N GLY A 138 1.27 -1.87 -1.07
CA GLY A 138 0.81 -1.34 0.19
C GLY A 138 -0.54 -1.90 0.64
N MET A 139 -0.71 -2.00 1.95
CA MET A 139 -1.97 -2.26 2.62
C MET A 139 -2.26 -1.13 3.60
N MET A 140 -3.38 -0.45 3.48
CA MET A 140 -3.84 0.57 4.43
C MET A 140 -5.02 0.06 5.24
N GLY A 141 -4.87 0.03 6.56
CA GLY A 141 -5.94 -0.31 7.49
C GLY A 141 -6.52 0.96 8.12
N PHE A 142 -7.79 1.27 7.87
CA PHE A 142 -8.52 2.36 8.51
C PHE A 142 -9.23 1.82 9.74
N VAL A 143 -8.66 2.05 10.93
CA VAL A 143 -9.22 1.58 12.19
C VAL A 143 -10.31 2.56 12.63
N ILE A 144 -11.56 2.11 12.60
CA ILE A 144 -12.75 2.90 12.92
C ILE A 144 -13.43 2.46 14.23
N GLY A 145 -12.78 1.57 14.98
CA GLY A 145 -13.23 1.08 16.29
C GLY A 145 -12.24 0.08 16.88
N GLY A 146 -12.33 -0.15 18.18
CA GLY A 146 -11.41 -1.02 18.91
C GLY A 146 -10.06 -0.33 19.22
N ASP A 147 -9.09 -1.12 19.65
CA ASP A 147 -7.73 -0.66 19.94
C ASP A 147 -6.81 -0.97 18.75
N ILE A 148 -6.22 0.05 18.16
CA ILE A 148 -5.37 -0.08 16.97
C ILE A 148 -4.15 -0.97 17.22
N GLY A 149 -3.50 -0.85 18.39
CA GLY A 149 -2.34 -1.67 18.72
C GLY A 149 -2.71 -3.15 18.79
N ARG A 150 -3.82 -3.46 19.47
CA ARG A 150 -4.34 -4.84 19.57
C ARG A 150 -4.76 -5.40 18.22
N ILE A 151 -5.39 -4.59 17.36
CA ILE A 151 -5.77 -5.00 16.00
C ILE A 151 -4.52 -5.36 15.19
N VAL A 152 -3.48 -4.51 15.21
CA VAL A 152 -2.23 -4.74 14.49
C VAL A 152 -1.55 -6.02 14.96
N GLU A 153 -1.38 -6.22 16.27
CA GLU A 153 -0.75 -7.42 16.82
C GLU A 153 -1.55 -8.70 16.49
N THR A 154 -2.88 -8.62 16.57
CA THR A 154 -3.72 -9.76 16.20
C THR A 154 -3.64 -10.09 14.71
N LEU A 155 -3.55 -9.08 13.84
CA LEU A 155 -3.35 -9.29 12.40
C LEU A 155 -1.99 -9.93 12.11
N LYS A 156 -0.92 -9.50 12.78
CA LYS A 156 0.40 -10.14 12.64
C LYS A 156 0.34 -11.63 12.98
N VAL A 157 -0.32 -11.99 14.10
CA VAL A 157 -0.52 -13.41 14.46
C VAL A 157 -1.31 -14.15 13.39
N LYS A 158 -2.44 -13.59 12.96
CA LYS A 158 -3.26 -14.21 11.92
C LYS A 158 -2.52 -14.38 10.60
N ILE A 159 -1.67 -13.43 10.20
CA ILE A 159 -0.85 -13.55 8.98
C ILE A 159 0.21 -14.66 9.15
N LYS A 160 0.81 -14.79 10.33
CA LYS A 160 1.76 -15.87 10.63
C LYS A 160 1.09 -17.26 10.59
N ASP A 161 -0.11 -17.36 11.13
CA ASP A 161 -0.86 -18.62 11.19
C ASP A 161 -1.53 -18.98 9.86
N PHE A 162 -1.65 -18.05 8.94
CA PHE A 162 -2.36 -18.22 7.68
C PHE A 162 -1.47 -18.87 6.61
N HIS A 163 -0.85 -20.02 6.94
CA HIS A 163 0.03 -20.81 6.06
C HIS A 163 -0.58 -21.19 4.71
N TYR A 164 -1.87 -21.02 4.55
CA TYR A 164 -2.66 -21.71 3.54
C TYR A 164 -2.90 -20.95 2.25
N THR A 165 -2.92 -19.61 2.29
CA THR A 165 -3.45 -18.84 1.16
C THR A 165 -2.65 -17.61 0.80
N ALA A 166 -1.71 -17.22 1.64
CA ALA A 166 -0.96 -15.99 1.43
C ALA A 166 0.54 -16.22 1.21
N GLY A 167 0.98 -17.48 1.13
CA GLY A 167 2.38 -17.85 0.84
C GLY A 167 3.39 -17.11 1.72
N LEU A 168 3.07 -16.85 3.01
CA LEU A 168 3.93 -16.07 3.88
C LEU A 168 5.34 -16.66 3.93
N GLU A 169 6.33 -15.91 3.48
CA GLU A 169 7.75 -16.24 3.57
C GLU A 169 8.36 -15.66 4.86
N SER A 170 8.06 -14.40 5.14
CA SER A 170 8.55 -13.74 6.34
C SER A 170 7.65 -12.58 6.77
N LEU A 171 7.66 -12.28 8.08
CA LEU A 171 7.03 -11.11 8.64
C LEU A 171 8.09 -10.30 9.39
N LEU A 172 8.30 -9.07 8.96
CA LEU A 172 9.25 -8.13 9.55
C LEU A 172 8.50 -7.16 10.46
N GLU A 173 8.80 -7.20 11.74
CA GLU A 173 8.16 -6.31 12.74
C GLU A 173 8.75 -4.90 12.77
N LYS A 174 9.66 -4.60 11.83
CA LYS A 174 10.22 -3.26 11.67
C LYS A 174 9.13 -2.29 11.23
N ASN A 175 8.98 -1.19 11.95
CA ASN A 175 8.07 -0.12 11.58
C ASN A 175 8.47 0.53 10.24
N CYS A 176 7.52 0.70 9.35
CA CYS A 176 7.73 1.43 8.11
C CYS A 176 7.87 2.92 8.42
N VAL A 177 8.92 3.57 7.92
CA VAL A 177 9.14 5.03 8.05
C VAL A 177 8.90 5.56 9.48
N ASN A 178 9.31 4.79 10.50
CA ASN A 178 9.06 5.10 11.92
C ASN A 178 7.58 5.30 12.29
N TRP A 179 6.65 4.73 11.52
CA TRP A 179 5.24 4.73 11.84
C TRP A 179 4.90 3.60 12.81
N LYS A 180 4.47 3.95 14.04
CA LYS A 180 4.26 2.99 15.15
C LYS A 180 3.34 1.82 14.79
N HIS A 181 2.27 2.10 14.05
CA HIS A 181 1.27 1.09 13.67
C HIS A 181 1.52 0.61 12.25
N SER A 182 2.67 -0.03 12.04
CA SER A 182 3.07 -0.59 10.76
C SER A 182 3.94 -1.82 10.93
N PHE A 183 4.03 -2.61 9.87
CA PHE A 183 4.96 -3.73 9.73
C PHE A 183 5.11 -4.07 8.24
N GLN A 184 5.97 -5.03 7.94
CA GLN A 184 6.17 -5.54 6.58
C GLN A 184 5.93 -7.05 6.56
N SER A 185 5.43 -7.56 5.44
CA SER A 185 5.38 -9.00 5.17
C SER A 185 5.87 -9.31 3.76
N LYS A 186 6.52 -10.46 3.61
CA LYS A 186 6.97 -10.97 2.32
C LYS A 186 6.23 -12.27 2.03
N HIS A 187 5.66 -12.37 0.86
CA HIS A 187 4.86 -13.51 0.44
C HIS A 187 5.37 -14.06 -0.90
N ASN A 188 5.28 -15.38 -1.06
CA ASN A 188 5.41 -16.02 -2.36
C ASN A 188 4.07 -15.98 -3.08
N ARG A 189 4.10 -15.54 -4.34
CA ARG A 189 2.93 -15.49 -5.21
C ARG A 189 2.70 -16.82 -5.93
N ASP A 190 1.54 -16.97 -6.55
CA ASP A 190 1.17 -18.16 -7.31
C ASP A 190 2.13 -18.50 -8.48
N ASN A 191 2.96 -17.55 -8.89
CA ASN A 191 4.00 -17.72 -9.91
C ASN A 191 5.42 -17.82 -9.34
N ASP A 192 5.56 -18.13 -8.05
CA ASP A 192 6.83 -18.24 -7.32
C ASP A 192 7.68 -16.94 -7.26
N THR A 193 7.09 -15.80 -7.61
CA THR A 193 7.77 -14.51 -7.44
C THR A 193 7.44 -13.88 -6.09
N PRO A 194 8.40 -13.27 -5.38
CA PRO A 194 8.12 -12.63 -4.10
C PRO A 194 7.37 -11.31 -4.27
N ILE A 195 6.54 -10.98 -3.26
CA ILE A 195 6.00 -9.65 -3.06
C ILE A 195 6.21 -9.18 -1.63
N HIS A 196 6.68 -7.95 -1.46
CA HIS A 196 6.80 -7.25 -0.19
C HIS A 196 5.59 -6.35 0.01
N LEU A 197 4.88 -6.54 1.10
CA LEU A 197 3.74 -5.71 1.48
C LEU A 197 4.11 -4.84 2.67
N PHE A 198 3.89 -3.53 2.51
CA PHE A 198 3.96 -2.56 3.59
C PHE A 198 2.58 -2.37 4.18
N HIS A 199 2.44 -2.59 5.48
CA HIS A 199 1.19 -2.47 6.21
C HIS A 199 1.20 -1.21 7.05
N LEU A 200 0.27 -0.29 6.79
CA LEU A 200 0.08 0.95 7.53
C LEU A 200 -1.32 0.98 8.12
N PHE A 201 -1.44 1.30 9.40
CA PHE A 201 -2.72 1.41 10.08
C PHE A 201 -2.91 2.82 10.63
N PHE A 202 -4.11 3.35 10.42
CA PHE A 202 -4.48 4.71 10.76
C PHE A 202 -5.74 4.73 11.62
N ASP A 203 -5.71 5.55 12.67
CA ASP A 203 -6.81 5.70 13.61
C ASP A 203 -7.85 6.72 13.09
N PHE A 204 -9.05 6.23 12.81
CA PHE A 204 -10.24 6.99 12.42
C PHE A 204 -11.40 6.80 13.40
N ILE A 205 -11.07 6.40 14.64
CA ILE A 205 -12.08 6.28 15.70
C ILE A 205 -12.62 7.67 16.02
N GLN A 206 -13.95 7.80 15.90
CA GLN A 206 -14.60 9.05 16.23
C GLN A 206 -14.60 9.23 17.75
N PRO A 207 -14.30 10.43 18.26
CA PRO A 207 -14.53 10.73 19.66
C PRO A 207 -16.04 10.60 19.94
N GLY A 208 -16.38 9.83 20.96
CA GLY A 208 -17.76 9.64 21.42
C GLY A 208 -18.32 10.90 22.07
#